data_80111df4e6be8a32a673b8b634cdfa1f
#
_entry.id   80111df4e6be8a32a673b8b634cdfa1f
#
_cell.length_a   1.000
_cell.length_b   1.000
_cell.length_c   1.000
_cell.angle_alpha   90.00
_cell.angle_beta   90.00
_cell.angle_gamma   90.00
#
_symmetry.space_group_name_H-M   'P 1'
#
loop_
_entity.id
_entity.type
_entity.pdbx_description
1 polymer ?
#
loop_
_entity_poly.entity_id
_entity_poly.type
_entity_poly.pdbx_seq_one_letter_code
_entity_poly.pdbx_strand_id
1 'polypeptide(L)'
;MVSEIPPQFPGGNENLYKFLRDNIVYPNDELQKNITGKVYVKFAITENGDVEDAKIMRGIESAPEFGEEVLRVINKMPKWKPGKMSGIPIKFYYNLPIEFSPK
;
A
#
# COMPACT_ATOMS: atom_id res chain seq x y z
N MET A 1 -12.38 -26.37 -11.53
CA MET A 1 -11.20 -25.49 -11.47
C MET A 1 -11.46 -24.32 -10.54
N VAL A 2 -10.53 -24.07 -9.63
CA VAL A 2 -10.64 -22.93 -8.72
C VAL A 2 -10.22 -21.68 -9.46
N SER A 3 -11.03 -20.65 -9.40
CA SER A 3 -10.75 -19.35 -10.02
C SER A 3 -10.47 -18.32 -8.93
N GLU A 4 -9.28 -17.74 -8.96
CA GLU A 4 -8.88 -16.71 -8.01
C GLU A 4 -8.79 -15.37 -8.71
N ILE A 5 -9.45 -14.38 -8.12
CA ILE A 5 -9.40 -13.00 -8.61
C ILE A 5 -8.81 -12.15 -7.50
N PRO A 6 -7.67 -11.49 -7.74
CA PRO A 6 -7.07 -10.64 -6.69
C PRO A 6 -7.91 -9.39 -6.44
N PRO A 7 -7.76 -8.78 -5.27
CA PRO A 7 -8.44 -7.52 -5.00
C PRO A 7 -7.93 -6.42 -5.91
N GLN A 8 -8.77 -5.42 -6.13
CA GLN A 8 -8.44 -4.33 -7.04
C GLN A 8 -8.76 -2.99 -6.39
N PHE A 9 -7.80 -2.08 -6.43
CA PHE A 9 -8.02 -0.70 -6.03
C PHE A 9 -9.04 -0.05 -6.98
N PRO A 10 -9.90 0.86 -6.49
CA PRO A 10 -10.87 1.51 -7.38
C PRO A 10 -10.19 2.12 -8.59
N GLY A 11 -10.60 1.69 -9.78
CA GLY A 11 -10.01 2.15 -11.03
C GLY A 11 -8.73 1.43 -11.44
N GLY A 12 -8.26 0.45 -10.65
CA GLY A 12 -7.12 -0.38 -11.02
C GLY A 12 -5.79 0.16 -10.53
N ASN A 13 -4.71 -0.49 -10.97
CA ASN A 13 -3.37 -0.20 -10.49
C ASN A 13 -2.90 1.22 -10.79
N GLU A 14 -3.30 1.78 -11.91
CA GLU A 14 -2.94 3.16 -12.22
C GLU A 14 -3.46 4.11 -11.15
N ASN A 15 -4.70 3.90 -10.72
CA ASN A 15 -5.28 4.73 -9.67
C ASN A 15 -4.64 4.47 -8.32
N LEU A 16 -4.22 3.24 -8.06
CA LEU A 16 -3.49 2.92 -6.84
C LEU A 16 -2.20 3.74 -6.75
N TYR A 17 -1.40 3.72 -7.81
CA TYR A 17 -0.14 4.46 -7.82
C TYR A 17 -0.36 5.97 -7.78
N LYS A 18 -1.41 6.44 -8.45
CA LYS A 18 -1.77 7.85 -8.38
C LYS A 18 -2.17 8.25 -6.96
N PHE A 19 -2.97 7.42 -6.29
CA PHE A 19 -3.36 7.68 -4.90
C PHE A 19 -2.13 7.78 -4.00
N LEU A 20 -1.20 6.84 -4.14
CA LEU A 20 0.02 6.87 -3.35
C LEU A 20 0.84 8.12 -3.63
N ARG A 21 1.02 8.45 -4.90
CA ARG A 21 1.79 9.62 -5.31
C ARG A 21 1.17 10.92 -4.80
N ASP A 22 -0.16 11.01 -4.82
CA ASP A 22 -0.87 12.22 -4.42
C ASP A 22 -0.93 12.39 -2.91
N ASN A 23 -0.83 11.31 -2.14
CA ASN A 23 -1.07 11.34 -0.70
C ASN A 23 0.18 11.17 0.14
N ILE A 24 1.23 10.58 -0.41
CA ILE A 24 2.48 10.41 0.33
C ILE A 24 3.22 11.72 0.35
N VAL A 25 3.58 12.17 1.58
CA VAL A 25 4.35 13.38 1.77
C VAL A 25 5.74 12.97 2.26
N TYR A 26 6.77 13.43 1.56
CA TYR A 26 8.13 13.19 2.00
C TYR A 26 8.35 13.88 3.35
N PRO A 27 8.87 13.17 4.35
CA PRO A 27 9.28 13.84 5.59
C PRO A 27 10.34 14.90 5.27
N ASN A 28 10.16 16.09 5.80
CA ASN A 28 10.97 17.25 5.42
C ASN A 28 12.46 17.03 5.55
N ASP A 29 12.87 16.45 6.68
CA ASP A 29 14.30 16.28 6.95
C ASP A 29 14.92 15.29 5.96
N GLU A 30 14.18 14.25 5.63
CA GLU A 30 14.67 13.19 4.75
C GLU A 30 14.71 13.66 3.31
N LEU A 31 13.79 14.53 2.92
CA LEU A 31 13.82 15.12 1.60
C LEU A 31 15.12 15.92 1.39
N GLN A 32 15.50 16.67 2.41
CA GLN A 32 16.72 17.47 2.34
C GLN A 32 17.98 16.61 2.27
N LYS A 33 17.90 15.37 2.76
CA LYS A 33 19.02 14.45 2.75
C LYS A 33 19.05 13.57 1.51
N ASN A 34 18.08 13.73 0.62
CA ASN A 34 17.99 12.94 -0.61
C ASN A 34 17.98 11.43 -0.36
N ILE A 35 17.26 11.01 0.69
CA ILE A 35 17.19 9.60 1.01
C ILE A 35 16.31 8.89 -0.01
N THR A 36 16.79 7.78 -0.53
CA THR A 36 16.05 6.93 -1.46
C THR A 36 15.94 5.53 -0.91
N GLY A 37 14.99 4.77 -1.43
CA GLY A 37 14.84 3.39 -1.05
C GLY A 37 13.41 2.93 -1.23
N LYS A 38 13.17 1.69 -0.82
CA LYS A 38 11.84 1.09 -0.91
C LYS A 38 11.32 0.73 0.46
N VAL A 39 10.03 0.96 0.67
CA VAL A 39 9.32 0.50 1.86
C VAL A 39 8.37 -0.58 1.40
N TYR A 40 8.41 -1.74 2.07
CA TYR A 40 7.54 -2.87 1.76
C TYR A 40 6.46 -2.93 2.83
N VAL A 41 5.21 -2.78 2.41
CA VAL A 41 4.07 -2.83 3.33
C VAL A 41 3.19 -4.01 2.98
N LYS A 42 2.66 -4.65 4.01
CA LYS A 42 1.69 -5.74 3.87
C LYS A 42 0.41 -5.32 4.56
N PHE A 43 -0.71 -5.55 3.92
CA PHE A 43 -2.00 -5.25 4.52
C PHE A 43 -3.03 -6.23 4.00
N ALA A 44 -4.16 -6.32 4.69
CA ALA A 44 -5.24 -7.21 4.30
C ALA A 44 -6.35 -6.42 3.65
N ILE A 45 -6.94 -7.00 2.61
CA ILE A 45 -8.18 -6.51 2.01
C ILE A 45 -9.25 -7.50 2.43
N THR A 46 -10.21 -7.04 3.22
CA THR A 46 -11.24 -7.93 3.75
C THR A 46 -12.25 -8.33 2.68
N GLU A 47 -13.14 -9.22 3.03
CA GLU A 47 -14.24 -9.65 2.15
C GLU A 47 -15.14 -8.48 1.75
N ASN A 48 -15.12 -7.42 2.55
CA ASN A 48 -15.90 -6.21 2.27
C ASN A 48 -15.09 -5.12 1.56
N GLY A 49 -13.82 -5.38 1.29
CA GLY A 49 -12.95 -4.40 0.64
C GLY A 49 -12.25 -3.45 1.59
N ASP A 50 -12.39 -3.65 2.88
CA ASP A 50 -11.73 -2.78 3.87
C ASP A 50 -10.25 -3.13 4.00
N VAL A 51 -9.43 -2.10 4.18
CA VAL A 51 -8.01 -2.27 4.46
C VAL A 51 -7.83 -2.44 5.96
N GLU A 52 -7.10 -3.49 6.37
CA GLU A 52 -6.78 -3.67 7.78
C GLU A 52 -5.44 -4.34 7.95
N ASP A 53 -4.92 -4.29 9.17
CA ASP A 53 -3.67 -4.96 9.56
C ASP A 53 -2.46 -4.51 8.74
N ALA A 54 -2.38 -3.23 8.41
CA ALA A 54 -1.24 -2.69 7.68
C ALA A 54 0.02 -2.77 8.54
N LYS A 55 1.10 -3.25 7.93
CA LYS A 55 2.33 -3.50 8.65
C LYS A 55 3.53 -3.28 7.72
N ILE A 56 4.55 -2.59 8.22
CA ILE A 56 5.78 -2.43 7.46
C ILE A 56 6.61 -3.69 7.60
N MET A 57 6.86 -4.35 6.49
CA MET A 57 7.68 -5.56 6.47
C MET A 57 9.15 -5.21 6.36
N ARG A 58 9.45 -4.14 5.63
CA ARG A 58 10.81 -3.67 5.48
C ARG A 58 10.78 -2.17 5.20
N GLY A 59 11.51 -1.41 6.00
CA GLY A 59 11.59 0.04 5.82
C GLY A 59 12.97 0.47 5.40
N ILE A 60 13.19 1.79 5.40
CA ILE A 60 14.50 2.39 5.16
C ILE A 60 15.12 2.65 6.52
N GLU A 61 16.20 1.93 6.84
CA GLU A 61 16.81 1.99 8.15
C GLU A 61 17.17 3.40 8.61
N SER A 62 17.71 4.19 7.70
CA SER A 62 18.16 5.53 8.03
C SER A 62 17.00 6.53 8.10
N ALA A 63 15.78 6.11 7.78
CA ALA A 63 14.64 7.01 7.72
C ALA A 63 13.35 6.27 8.10
N PRO A 64 13.19 5.90 9.39
CA PRO A 64 11.99 5.16 9.83
C PRO A 64 10.70 5.95 9.61
N GLU A 65 10.78 7.26 9.50
CA GLU A 65 9.62 8.11 9.24
C GLU A 65 8.92 7.74 7.93
N PHE A 66 9.64 7.21 6.96
CA PHE A 66 9.03 6.78 5.69
C PHE A 66 8.02 5.65 5.91
N GLY A 67 8.35 4.71 6.80
CA GLY A 67 7.41 3.65 7.14
C GLY A 67 6.15 4.18 7.79
N GLU A 68 6.30 5.12 8.71
CA GLU A 68 5.15 5.76 9.37
C GLU A 68 4.26 6.47 8.37
N GLU A 69 4.87 7.18 7.42
CA GLU A 69 4.11 7.87 6.40
C GLU A 69 3.36 6.90 5.49
N VAL A 70 3.99 5.79 5.13
CA VAL A 70 3.34 4.76 4.34
C VAL A 70 2.12 4.20 5.07
N LEU A 71 2.25 3.89 6.37
CA LEU A 71 1.13 3.38 7.14
C LEU A 71 -0.02 4.39 7.20
N ARG A 72 0.30 5.67 7.36
CA ARG A 72 -0.72 6.72 7.38
C ARG A 72 -1.53 6.72 6.08
N VAL A 73 -0.85 6.62 4.95
CA VAL A 73 -1.51 6.67 3.63
C VAL A 73 -2.30 5.39 3.38
N ILE A 74 -1.73 4.22 3.71
CA ILE A 74 -2.43 2.95 3.53
C ILE A 74 -3.73 2.95 4.32
N ASN A 75 -3.72 3.48 5.54
CA ASN A 75 -4.92 3.51 6.38
C ASN A 75 -5.97 4.51 5.91
N LYS A 76 -5.63 5.35 4.93
CA LYS A 76 -6.58 6.29 4.32
C LYS A 76 -7.18 5.78 3.02
N MET A 77 -6.80 4.61 2.58
CA MET A 77 -7.29 4.08 1.32
C MET A 77 -8.80 3.90 1.31
N PRO A 78 -9.44 4.14 0.16
CA PRO A 78 -10.87 3.84 0.01
C PRO A 78 -11.07 2.33 -0.03
N LYS A 79 -12.33 1.92 -0.04
CA LYS A 79 -12.65 0.50 -0.17
C LYS A 79 -12.15 -0.04 -1.49
N TRP A 80 -11.54 -1.21 -1.41
CA TRP A 80 -11.10 -1.95 -2.58
C TRP A 80 -12.22 -2.85 -3.06
N LYS A 81 -12.14 -3.28 -4.31
CA LYS A 81 -12.93 -4.39 -4.79
C LYS A 81 -12.31 -5.65 -4.21
N PRO A 82 -13.06 -6.44 -3.41
CA PRO A 82 -12.43 -7.57 -2.72
C PRO A 82 -11.98 -8.66 -3.66
N GLY A 83 -10.98 -9.42 -3.23
CA GLY A 83 -10.56 -10.61 -3.94
C GLY A 83 -11.61 -11.70 -3.81
N LYS A 84 -11.60 -12.62 -4.77
CA LYS A 84 -12.57 -13.71 -4.79
C LYS A 84 -11.88 -15.03 -5.11
N MET A 85 -12.43 -16.08 -4.56
CA MET A 85 -12.05 -17.42 -4.92
C MET A 85 -13.32 -18.17 -5.29
N SER A 86 -13.37 -18.67 -6.54
CA SER A 86 -14.56 -19.35 -7.08
C SER A 86 -15.84 -18.53 -6.86
N GLY A 87 -15.76 -17.22 -7.09
CA GLY A 87 -16.90 -16.31 -6.99
C GLY A 87 -17.22 -15.83 -5.60
N ILE A 88 -16.53 -16.31 -4.58
CA ILE A 88 -16.81 -15.96 -3.19
C ILE A 88 -15.77 -14.96 -2.70
N PRO A 89 -16.19 -13.80 -2.15
CA PRO A 89 -15.24 -12.84 -1.60
C PRO A 89 -14.43 -13.45 -0.47
N ILE A 90 -13.13 -13.19 -0.48
CA ILE A 90 -12.22 -13.72 0.54
C ILE A 90 -11.33 -12.59 1.07
N LYS A 91 -10.79 -12.80 2.27
CA LYS A 91 -9.76 -11.92 2.80
C LYS A 91 -8.46 -12.22 2.07
N PHE A 92 -7.78 -11.17 1.63
CA PHE A 92 -6.61 -11.30 0.79
C PHE A 92 -5.48 -10.46 1.36
N TYR A 93 -4.28 -11.02 1.45
CA TYR A 93 -3.12 -10.25 1.89
C TYR A 93 -2.39 -9.71 0.67
N TYR A 94 -2.08 -8.43 0.73
CA TYR A 94 -1.47 -7.70 -0.37
C TYR A 94 -0.12 -7.15 0.06
N ASN A 95 0.91 -7.40 -0.73
CA ASN A 95 2.24 -6.87 -0.47
C ASN A 95 2.54 -5.79 -1.50
N LEU A 96 3.00 -4.64 -1.03
CA LEU A 96 3.19 -3.49 -1.90
C LEU A 96 4.54 -2.84 -1.63
N PRO A 97 5.42 -2.80 -2.64
CA PRO A 97 6.65 -2.02 -2.53
C PRO A 97 6.36 -0.57 -2.91
N ILE A 98 6.84 0.36 -2.10
CA ILE A 98 6.68 1.79 -2.36
C ILE A 98 8.05 2.41 -2.45
N GLU A 99 8.37 2.96 -3.60
CA GLU A 99 9.67 3.56 -3.85
C GLU A 99 9.67 5.03 -3.49
N PHE A 100 10.68 5.43 -2.72
CA PHE A 100 10.92 6.83 -2.41
C PHE A 100 12.14 7.29 -3.19
N SER A 101 11.95 8.33 -3.99
CA SER A 101 13.00 8.85 -4.85
C SER A 101 12.82 10.35 -4.96
N PRO A 102 13.73 11.15 -4.41
CA PRO A 102 13.65 12.60 -4.56
C PRO A 102 13.89 13.01 -6.00
N LYS A 103 13.28 14.09 -6.38
CA LYS A 103 13.44 14.62 -7.74
C LYS A 103 14.72 15.44 -7.87
#